data_12879b2dc37782ccb3f7b2cba04b1a59
#
_entry.id   12879b2dc37782ccb3f7b2cba04b1a59
#
_cell.length_a   1.000
_cell.length_b   1.000
_cell.length_c   1.000
_cell.angle_alpha   90.00
_cell.angle_beta   90.00
_cell.angle_gamma   90.00
#
_symmetry.space_group_name_H-M   'P 1'
#
loop_
_entity.id
_entity.type
_entity.pdbx_description
1 polymer ?
#
loop_
_entity_poly.entity_id
_entity_poly.type
_entity_poly.pdbx_seq_one_letter_code
_entity_poly.pdbx_strand_id
1 'polypeptide(L)'
;MIAFKEWQVVCKALAAGRQTVILRKGGIHEGREGFAWKHEHFTLFPTRFHEQKKGIRPEEWETFGENELKEWQGGEEVPIQWQCRVLRAVTLESWSDVEALQDQHIWTTEVVRERFNWEMKGMKGQSLHAAFVEVSENFELKEIVYEKGRHGGCRSWLELG
;
A
#
# COMPACT_ATOMS: atom_id res chain seq x y z
N MET A 1 -11.32 9.06 10.91
CA MET A 1 -11.24 7.98 9.89
C MET A 1 -9.79 7.58 9.72
N ILE A 2 -9.49 6.31 9.86
CA ILE A 2 -8.16 5.78 9.66
C ILE A 2 -7.97 5.38 8.21
N ALA A 3 -6.87 5.80 7.61
CA ALA A 3 -6.52 5.46 6.24
C ALA A 3 -5.12 4.84 6.16
N PHE A 4 -4.96 3.95 5.22
CA PHE A 4 -3.69 3.32 4.88
C PHE A 4 -3.22 3.82 3.52
N LYS A 5 -1.98 4.28 3.45
CA LYS A 5 -1.38 4.76 2.20
C LYS A 5 -0.91 3.60 1.36
N GLU A 6 -1.44 3.51 0.15
CA GLU A 6 -1.02 2.52 -0.82
C GLU A 6 -0.91 3.15 -2.22
N TRP A 7 -0.09 2.59 -3.08
CA TRP A 7 0.03 3.04 -4.46
C TRP A 7 -1.35 3.04 -5.15
N GLN A 8 -1.67 4.12 -5.87
CA GLN A 8 -2.96 4.23 -6.55
C GLN A 8 -3.26 3.04 -7.46
N VAL A 9 -2.28 2.57 -8.23
CA VAL A 9 -2.42 1.41 -9.10
C VAL A 9 -2.77 0.15 -8.31
N VAL A 10 -2.18 -0.03 -7.15
CA VAL A 10 -2.47 -1.14 -6.23
C VAL A 10 -3.87 -0.99 -5.62
N CYS A 11 -4.27 0.22 -5.24
CA CYS A 11 -5.63 0.47 -4.77
C CYS A 11 -6.68 0.04 -5.79
N LYS A 12 -6.46 0.34 -7.06
CA LYS A 12 -7.35 -0.08 -8.15
C LYS A 12 -7.40 -1.59 -8.33
N ALA A 13 -6.26 -2.26 -8.24
CA ALA A 13 -6.18 -3.72 -8.32
C ALA A 13 -6.87 -4.40 -7.13
N LEU A 14 -6.71 -3.85 -5.93
CA LEU A 14 -7.41 -4.31 -4.72
C LEU A 14 -8.92 -4.16 -4.86
N ALA A 15 -9.37 -3.00 -5.32
CA ALA A 15 -10.79 -2.72 -5.53
C ALA A 15 -11.42 -3.64 -6.58
N ALA A 16 -10.66 -4.02 -7.61
CA ALA A 16 -11.11 -4.93 -8.65
C ALA A 16 -11.08 -6.41 -8.25
N GLY A 17 -10.54 -6.73 -7.06
CA GLY A 17 -10.35 -8.11 -6.62
C GLY A 17 -9.18 -8.84 -7.28
N ARG A 18 -8.40 -8.15 -8.11
CA ARG A 18 -7.20 -8.71 -8.73
C ARG A 18 -6.08 -8.91 -7.71
N GLN A 19 -6.00 -8.03 -6.74
CA GLN A 19 -5.06 -8.12 -5.63
C GLN A 19 -5.80 -8.37 -4.32
N THR A 20 -5.26 -9.23 -3.48
CA THR A 20 -5.88 -9.66 -2.23
C THR A 20 -4.96 -9.55 -1.02
N VAL A 21 -3.71 -9.17 -1.23
CA VAL A 21 -2.72 -9.05 -0.18
C VAL A 21 -1.99 -7.70 -0.28
N ILE A 22 -1.72 -7.10 0.87
CA ILE A 22 -0.86 -5.92 0.97
C ILE A 22 0.43 -6.35 1.66
N LEU A 23 1.58 -5.98 1.06
CA LEU A 23 2.90 -6.29 1.58
C LEU A 23 3.59 -5.01 2.02
N ARG A 24 4.13 -4.99 3.24
CA ARG A 24 4.77 -3.80 3.81
C ARG A 24 6.00 -4.18 4.63
N LYS A 25 7.10 -3.47 4.40
CA LYS A 25 8.31 -3.60 5.22
C LYS A 25 8.24 -2.75 6.48
N GLY A 26 7.66 -1.55 6.36
CA GLY A 26 7.62 -0.52 7.38
C GLY A 26 8.27 0.78 6.89
N GLY A 27 8.18 1.82 7.68
CA GLY A 27 8.76 3.12 7.40
C GLY A 27 9.56 3.67 8.58
N ILE A 28 10.46 4.59 8.31
CA ILE A 28 11.35 5.20 9.33
C ILE A 28 10.58 5.95 10.43
N HIS A 29 9.34 6.35 10.16
CA HIS A 29 8.49 7.10 11.10
C HIS A 29 7.52 6.21 11.87
N GLU A 30 7.67 4.89 11.80
CA GLU A 30 6.75 3.95 12.43
C GLU A 30 7.22 3.45 13.81
N GLY A 31 8.22 4.11 14.39
CA GLY A 31 8.75 3.82 15.71
C GLY A 31 9.71 2.65 15.77
N ARG A 32 10.12 2.27 16.99
CA ARG A 32 11.14 1.23 17.24
C ARG A 32 10.70 -0.16 16.82
N GLU A 33 9.40 -0.42 16.85
CA GLU A 33 8.82 -1.71 16.52
C GLU A 33 8.58 -1.89 15.03
N GLY A 34 8.82 -0.84 14.22
CA GLY A 34 8.56 -0.85 12.80
C GLY A 34 7.06 -0.83 12.49
N PHE A 35 6.72 -1.32 11.31
CA PHE A 35 5.33 -1.38 10.86
C PHE A 35 4.54 -2.46 11.59
N ALA A 36 3.26 -2.18 11.88
CA ALA A 36 2.32 -3.16 12.38
C ALA A 36 0.92 -2.92 11.78
N TRP A 37 0.15 -3.99 11.60
CA TRP A 37 -1.25 -3.93 11.19
C TRP A 37 -2.11 -3.57 12.42
N LYS A 38 -2.17 -2.28 12.72
CA LYS A 38 -2.83 -1.75 13.94
C LYS A 38 -4.34 -1.73 13.85
N HIS A 39 -4.88 -1.76 12.63
CA HIS A 39 -6.31 -1.56 12.38
C HIS A 39 -6.85 -2.68 11.52
N GLU A 40 -7.96 -3.26 11.94
CA GLU A 40 -8.68 -4.27 11.15
C GLU A 40 -9.48 -3.65 10.02
N HIS A 41 -9.97 -2.43 10.23
CA HIS A 41 -10.76 -1.67 9.25
C HIS A 41 -10.09 -0.33 8.96
N PHE A 42 -9.95 0.00 7.69
CA PHE A 42 -9.38 1.26 7.27
C PHE A 42 -9.80 1.61 5.84
N THR A 43 -9.66 2.87 5.47
CA THR A 43 -9.82 3.31 4.09
C THR A 43 -8.48 3.29 3.36
N LEU A 44 -8.49 3.26 2.04
CA LEU A 44 -7.29 3.38 1.22
C LEU A 44 -7.06 4.85 0.84
N PHE A 45 -5.85 5.34 1.12
CA PHE A 45 -5.37 6.63 0.65
C PHE A 45 -4.44 6.40 -0.53
N PRO A 46 -4.86 6.72 -1.77
CA PRO A 46 -4.03 6.46 -2.96
C PRO A 46 -2.85 7.41 -3.02
N THR A 47 -1.65 6.86 -3.11
CA THR A 47 -0.43 7.64 -3.33
C THR A 47 -0.03 7.62 -4.80
N ARG A 48 0.60 8.70 -5.25
CA ARG A 48 1.04 8.90 -6.63
C ARG A 48 2.49 9.30 -6.68
N PHE A 49 3.28 8.61 -7.48
CA PHE A 49 4.60 9.03 -7.92
C PHE A 49 4.96 8.27 -9.21
N HIS A 50 5.76 8.89 -10.06
CA HIS A 50 6.04 8.36 -11.40
C HIS A 50 6.81 7.04 -11.42
N GLU A 51 7.55 6.73 -10.35
CA GLU A 51 8.32 5.50 -10.22
C GLU A 51 7.46 4.24 -10.01
N GLN A 52 6.17 4.40 -9.69
CA GLN A 52 5.27 3.25 -9.45
C GLN A 52 5.24 2.29 -10.64
N LYS A 53 5.25 2.81 -11.87
CA LYS A 53 5.21 2.00 -13.08
C LYS A 53 6.30 0.93 -13.12
N LYS A 54 7.51 1.25 -12.66
CA LYS A 54 8.64 0.32 -12.65
C LYS A 54 8.46 -0.85 -11.69
N GLY A 55 7.66 -0.67 -10.66
CA GLY A 55 7.39 -1.69 -9.66
C GLY A 55 6.18 -2.57 -9.94
N ILE A 56 5.50 -2.35 -11.07
CA ILE A 56 4.28 -3.07 -11.45
C ILE A 56 4.54 -3.89 -12.71
N ARG A 57 4.02 -5.11 -12.75
CA ARG A 57 4.11 -5.95 -13.95
C ARG A 57 3.47 -5.23 -15.15
N PRO A 58 4.08 -5.23 -16.33
CA PRO A 58 3.60 -4.44 -17.46
C PRO A 58 2.15 -4.69 -17.86
N GLU A 59 1.70 -5.93 -17.86
CA GLU A 59 0.31 -6.28 -18.18
C GLU A 59 -0.69 -5.75 -17.14
N GLU A 60 -0.28 -5.66 -15.90
CA GLU A 60 -1.11 -5.12 -14.82
C GLU A 60 -1.14 -3.59 -14.88
N TRP A 61 -0.04 -2.97 -15.29
CA TRP A 61 -0.01 -1.53 -15.50
C TRP A 61 -0.94 -1.10 -16.64
N GLU A 62 -1.06 -1.88 -17.70
CA GLU A 62 -2.01 -1.62 -18.79
C GLU A 62 -3.45 -1.59 -18.29
N THR A 63 -3.78 -2.44 -17.32
CA THR A 63 -5.14 -2.54 -16.77
C THR A 63 -5.43 -1.48 -15.73
N PHE A 64 -4.52 -1.24 -14.80
CA PHE A 64 -4.75 -0.43 -13.59
C PHE A 64 -3.97 0.88 -13.53
N GLY A 65 -2.93 1.03 -14.33
CA GLY A 65 -2.05 2.20 -14.30
C GLY A 65 -2.61 3.40 -15.05
N GLU A 66 -2.01 4.56 -14.80
CA GLU A 66 -2.27 5.81 -15.53
C GLU A 66 -0.97 6.31 -16.15
N ASN A 67 -1.03 6.73 -17.42
CA ASN A 67 0.16 7.13 -18.17
C ASN A 67 0.83 8.41 -17.65
N GLU A 68 0.06 9.34 -17.12
CA GLU A 68 0.57 10.62 -16.62
C GLU A 68 0.32 10.75 -15.10
N LEU A 69 0.92 9.82 -14.34
CA LEU A 69 0.77 9.82 -12.90
C LEU A 69 1.66 10.90 -12.28
N LYS A 70 1.05 11.97 -11.76
CA LYS A 70 1.73 13.04 -11.04
C LYS A 70 1.47 12.94 -9.54
N GLU A 71 2.46 13.29 -8.75
CA GLU A 71 2.31 13.40 -7.30
C GLU A 71 1.19 14.39 -6.94
N TRP A 72 0.48 14.09 -5.86
CA TRP A 72 -0.52 15.00 -5.33
C TRP A 72 0.12 16.34 -4.96
N GLN A 73 -0.50 17.42 -5.38
CA GLN A 73 -0.11 18.78 -5.03
C GLN A 73 -1.01 19.33 -3.92
N GLY A 74 -0.49 20.26 -3.12
CA GLY A 74 -1.28 20.90 -2.08
C GLY A 74 -2.55 21.54 -2.65
N GLY A 75 -3.69 21.24 -2.04
CA GLY A 75 -4.99 21.73 -2.46
C GLY A 75 -5.75 20.81 -3.39
N GLU A 76 -5.13 19.78 -3.95
CA GLU A 76 -5.86 18.79 -4.75
C GLU A 76 -6.76 17.91 -3.88
N GLU A 77 -7.88 17.50 -4.43
CA GLU A 77 -8.81 16.58 -3.77
C GLU A 77 -8.43 15.13 -4.05
N VAL A 78 -8.12 14.40 -2.99
CA VAL A 78 -7.80 12.97 -3.05
C VAL A 78 -9.05 12.18 -2.75
N PRO A 79 -9.55 11.36 -3.69
CA PRO A 79 -10.74 10.56 -3.45
C PRO A 79 -10.45 9.39 -2.50
N ILE A 80 -11.29 9.22 -1.50
CA ILE A 80 -11.24 8.11 -0.55
C ILE A 80 -12.39 7.15 -0.85
N GLN A 81 -12.18 6.29 -1.83
CA GLN A 81 -13.23 5.51 -2.47
C GLN A 81 -13.43 4.11 -1.88
N TRP A 82 -12.43 3.58 -1.19
CA TRP A 82 -12.43 2.15 -0.83
C TRP A 82 -12.15 1.93 0.65
N GLN A 83 -12.81 0.92 1.19
CA GLN A 83 -12.61 0.43 2.54
C GLN A 83 -11.99 -0.96 2.50
N CYS A 84 -11.08 -1.23 3.43
CA CYS A 84 -10.46 -2.53 3.61
C CYS A 84 -10.84 -3.13 4.95
N ARG A 85 -11.03 -4.45 4.96
CA ARG A 85 -11.09 -5.25 6.17
C ARG A 85 -9.96 -6.28 6.13
N VAL A 86 -9.17 -6.35 7.17
CA VAL A 86 -8.10 -7.34 7.29
C VAL A 86 -8.69 -8.67 7.71
N LEU A 87 -8.51 -9.69 6.88
CA LEU A 87 -8.93 -11.06 7.17
C LEU A 87 -7.88 -11.81 7.98
N ARG A 88 -6.61 -11.53 7.70
CA ARG A 88 -5.46 -12.16 8.34
C ARG A 88 -4.23 -11.29 8.16
N ALA A 89 -3.41 -11.18 9.18
CA ALA A 89 -2.12 -10.49 9.13
C ALA A 89 -1.02 -11.42 9.63
N VAL A 90 0.07 -11.51 8.88
CA VAL A 90 1.22 -12.36 9.21
C VAL A 90 2.53 -11.65 8.88
N THR A 91 3.60 -12.05 9.54
CA THR A 91 4.96 -11.65 9.16
C THR A 91 5.62 -12.82 8.42
N LEU A 92 6.10 -12.56 7.22
CA LEU A 92 6.76 -13.55 6.38
C LEU A 92 8.27 -13.39 6.49
N GLU A 93 8.95 -14.43 6.94
CA GLU A 93 10.40 -14.43 7.16
C GLU A 93 11.16 -15.29 6.14
N SER A 94 10.46 -15.95 5.24
CA SER A 94 11.00 -16.79 4.19
C SER A 94 10.65 -16.24 2.82
N TRP A 95 11.65 -16.17 1.94
CA TRP A 95 11.37 -15.73 0.56
C TRP A 95 10.40 -16.67 -0.17
N SER A 96 10.47 -17.97 0.06
CA SER A 96 9.55 -18.91 -0.57
C SER A 96 8.10 -18.63 -0.19
N ASP A 97 7.83 -18.20 1.03
CA ASP A 97 6.47 -17.81 1.46
C ASP A 97 6.02 -16.52 0.81
N VAL A 98 6.93 -15.58 0.62
CA VAL A 98 6.64 -14.32 -0.11
C VAL A 98 6.39 -14.60 -1.59
N GLU A 99 7.26 -15.38 -2.22
CA GLU A 99 7.14 -15.75 -3.63
C GLU A 99 5.85 -16.49 -3.93
N ALA A 100 5.37 -17.30 -3.01
CA ALA A 100 4.11 -18.02 -3.15
C ALA A 100 2.89 -17.09 -3.28
N LEU A 101 3.00 -15.81 -2.92
CA LEU A 101 1.93 -14.83 -3.02
C LEU A 101 1.90 -14.07 -4.35
N GLN A 102 2.80 -14.36 -5.28
CA GLN A 102 2.97 -13.55 -6.50
C GLN A 102 1.71 -13.43 -7.34
N ASP A 103 0.83 -14.43 -7.34
CA ASP A 103 -0.43 -14.38 -8.09
C ASP A 103 -1.53 -13.57 -7.39
N GLN A 104 -1.30 -13.16 -6.16
CA GLN A 104 -2.23 -12.39 -5.35
C GLN A 104 -1.93 -10.88 -5.34
N HIS A 105 -0.93 -10.45 -6.08
CA HIS A 105 -0.57 -9.04 -6.20
C HIS A 105 -0.04 -8.70 -7.60
N ILE A 106 0.11 -7.42 -7.87
CA ILE A 106 0.51 -6.90 -9.19
C ILE A 106 1.95 -6.35 -9.23
N TRP A 107 2.67 -6.35 -8.12
CA TRP A 107 4.07 -5.91 -8.09
C TRP A 107 4.98 -6.84 -8.87
N THR A 108 6.09 -6.30 -9.37
CA THR A 108 7.17 -7.13 -9.92
C THR A 108 7.84 -7.93 -8.80
N THR A 109 8.41 -9.07 -9.15
CA THR A 109 9.21 -9.88 -8.22
C THR A 109 10.39 -9.06 -7.67
N GLU A 110 11.00 -8.24 -8.51
CA GLU A 110 12.16 -7.42 -8.16
C GLU A 110 11.82 -6.43 -7.04
N VAL A 111 10.69 -5.70 -7.15
CA VAL A 111 10.33 -4.70 -6.13
C VAL A 111 9.95 -5.37 -4.81
N VAL A 112 9.30 -6.51 -4.86
CA VAL A 112 8.96 -7.29 -3.66
C VAL A 112 10.23 -7.86 -3.00
N ARG A 113 11.14 -8.38 -3.81
CA ARG A 113 12.42 -8.91 -3.32
C ARG A 113 13.26 -7.82 -2.65
N GLU A 114 13.31 -6.64 -3.24
CA GLU A 114 14.01 -5.49 -2.69
C GLU A 114 13.43 -5.08 -1.33
N ARG A 115 12.10 -5.01 -1.20
CA ARG A 115 11.45 -4.76 0.09
C ARG A 115 11.76 -5.84 1.12
N PHE A 116 11.72 -7.09 0.73
CA PHE A 116 12.03 -8.23 1.60
C PHE A 116 13.46 -8.17 2.13
N ASN A 117 14.41 -7.82 1.26
CA ASN A 117 15.84 -7.76 1.61
C ASN A 117 16.24 -6.45 2.32
N TRP A 118 15.39 -5.43 2.31
CA TRP A 118 15.74 -4.13 2.86
C TRP A 118 15.99 -4.22 4.36
N GLU A 119 17.19 -3.81 4.77
CA GLU A 119 17.55 -3.69 6.17
C GLU A 119 17.21 -2.28 6.66
N MET A 120 16.28 -2.23 7.60
CA MET A 120 15.97 -0.99 8.31
C MET A 120 16.65 -0.99 9.67
N LYS A 121 17.11 0.18 10.12
CA LYS A 121 17.72 0.35 11.43
C LYS A 121 16.76 -0.14 12.53
N GLY A 122 17.17 -1.15 13.29
CA GLY A 122 16.37 -1.76 14.35
C GLY A 122 15.49 -2.93 13.90
N MET A 123 15.43 -3.25 12.62
CA MET A 123 14.76 -4.44 12.09
C MET A 123 15.80 -5.46 11.68
N LYS A 124 15.70 -6.67 12.26
CA LYS A 124 16.60 -7.77 11.93
C LYS A 124 16.05 -8.58 10.77
N GLY A 125 16.87 -8.74 9.75
CA GLY A 125 16.73 -9.76 8.75
C GLY A 125 15.72 -9.48 7.66
N GLN A 126 15.55 -10.49 6.83
CA GLN A 126 14.68 -10.51 5.67
C GLN A 126 13.26 -10.84 6.11
N SER A 127 12.33 -9.91 5.96
CA SER A 127 10.94 -10.14 6.31
C SER A 127 10.00 -9.13 5.60
N LEU A 128 8.73 -9.50 5.50
CA LEU A 128 7.65 -8.62 5.09
C LEU A 128 6.43 -8.87 5.97
N HIS A 129 5.70 -7.81 6.26
CA HIS A 129 4.38 -7.90 6.86
C HIS A 129 3.34 -8.03 5.75
N ALA A 130 2.49 -9.04 5.85
CA ALA A 130 1.42 -9.29 4.89
C ALA A 130 0.06 -9.18 5.56
N ALA A 131 -0.87 -8.47 4.92
CA ALA A 131 -2.28 -8.46 5.30
C ALA A 131 -3.11 -8.98 4.13
N PHE A 132 -3.90 -10.02 4.37
CA PHE A 132 -4.90 -10.48 3.43
C PHE A 132 -6.16 -9.68 3.70
N VAL A 133 -6.67 -9.01 2.67
CA VAL A 133 -7.72 -8.02 2.82
C VAL A 133 -8.91 -8.29 1.91
N GLU A 134 -10.06 -7.83 2.35
CA GLU A 134 -11.26 -7.72 1.57
C GLU A 134 -11.55 -6.24 1.36
N VAL A 135 -11.83 -5.84 0.12
CA VAL A 135 -12.05 -4.45 -0.25
C VAL A 135 -13.48 -4.24 -0.72
N SER A 136 -14.10 -3.19 -0.23
CA SER A 136 -15.44 -2.77 -0.63
C SER A 136 -15.45 -1.28 -0.95
N GLU A 137 -16.50 -0.84 -1.64
CA GLU A 137 -16.69 0.59 -1.88
C GLU A 137 -16.98 1.32 -0.57
N ASN A 138 -16.43 2.51 -0.44
CA ASN A 138 -16.79 3.44 0.61
C ASN A 138 -18.00 4.22 0.14
N PHE A 139 -19.18 3.93 0.69
CA PHE A 139 -20.42 4.61 0.33
C PHE A 139 -20.47 6.08 0.76
N GLU A 140 -19.62 6.45 1.69
CA GLU A 140 -19.36 7.84 2.01
C GLU A 140 -18.18 8.34 1.19
N LEU A 141 -18.40 8.62 -0.09
CA LEU A 141 -17.34 9.16 -0.94
C LEU A 141 -16.86 10.49 -0.32
N LYS A 142 -15.71 10.42 0.32
CA LYS A 142 -15.07 11.61 0.87
C LYS A 142 -13.87 11.94 0.01
N GLU A 143 -13.77 13.20 -0.28
CA GLU A 143 -12.59 13.79 -0.85
C GLU A 143 -11.83 14.49 0.26
N ILE A 144 -10.53 14.26 0.30
CA ILE A 144 -9.64 14.88 1.28
C ILE A 144 -8.74 15.84 0.55
N VAL A 145 -8.73 17.08 0.97
CA VAL A 145 -7.79 18.08 0.42
C VAL A 145 -6.37 17.68 0.82
N TYR A 146 -5.52 17.50 -0.17
CA TYR A 146 -4.13 17.07 0.07
C TYR A 146 -3.32 18.19 0.73
N GLU A 147 -2.68 17.85 1.83
CA GLU A 147 -1.73 18.69 2.54
C GLU A 147 -0.41 17.93 2.69
N LYS A 148 0.65 18.46 2.08
CA LYS A 148 1.95 17.77 2.07
C LYS A 148 2.47 17.41 3.46
N GLY A 149 2.33 18.31 4.42
CA GLY A 149 2.79 18.08 5.81
C GLY A 149 2.01 17.00 6.56
N ARG A 150 0.75 16.81 6.21
CA ARG A 150 -0.13 15.81 6.86
C ARG A 150 -0.15 14.47 6.12
N HIS A 151 -0.17 14.51 4.79
CA HIS A 151 -0.42 13.33 3.96
C HIS A 151 0.83 12.81 3.26
N GLY A 152 1.86 13.61 3.12
CA GLY A 152 3.14 13.22 2.53
C GLY A 152 4.02 12.40 3.49
N GLY A 153 5.22 12.08 3.02
CA GLY A 153 6.22 11.34 3.81
C GLY A 153 6.00 9.83 3.82
N CYS A 154 6.76 9.14 4.65
CA CYS A 154 6.84 7.67 4.65
C CYS A 154 5.88 6.97 5.63
N ARG A 155 4.95 7.68 6.24
CA ARG A 155 3.96 7.08 7.14
C ARG A 155 2.98 6.21 6.37
N SER A 156 2.69 5.03 6.90
CA SER A 156 1.69 4.13 6.31
C SER A 156 0.26 4.46 6.75
N TRP A 157 0.10 4.92 7.98
CA TRP A 157 -1.20 5.21 8.57
C TRP A 157 -1.44 6.71 8.67
N LEU A 158 -2.65 7.11 8.30
CA LEU A 158 -3.12 8.49 8.42
C LEU A 158 -4.42 8.54 9.20
N GLU A 159 -4.59 9.60 9.97
CA GLU A 159 -5.86 9.95 10.57
C GLU A 159 -6.49 11.07 9.74
N LEU A 160 -7.63 10.79 9.12
CA LEU A 160 -8.35 11.73 8.24
C LEU A 160 -9.55 12.34 8.96
N GLY A 161 -9.74 13.61 8.79
CA GLY A 161 -10.84 14.35 9.37
C GLY A 161 -10.42 15.41 10.31
#